data_bb9135dba16c7a3bf4fb26d25c8ec16b
#
_entry.id   bb9135dba16c7a3bf4fb26d25c8ec16b
#
_cell.length_a   1.000
_cell.length_b   1.000
_cell.length_c   1.000
_cell.angle_alpha   90.00
_cell.angle_beta   90.00
_cell.angle_gamma   90.00
#
_symmetry.space_group_name_H-M   'P 1'
#
loop_
_entity.id
_entity.type
_entity.pdbx_description
1 polymer ?
#
loop_
_entity_poly.entity_id
_entity_poly.type
_entity_poly.pdbx_seq_one_letter_code
_entity_poly.pdbx_strand_id
1 'polypeptide(L)'
;MYQPESVKLYVKPVCGWCRQAEHWLKSQGIEFETIDVMENPVAFEHMERISGQTLAPVIEVDGKVLADFGARELVVFWEGLGKEA
;
A
#
# COMPACT_ATOMS: atom_id res chain seq x y z
N MET A 1 -11.61 -10.86 8.26
CA MET A 1 -10.81 -9.89 7.47
C MET A 1 -10.16 -10.60 6.29
N TYR A 2 -10.06 -9.91 5.17
CA TYR A 2 -9.42 -10.44 3.97
C TYR A 2 -7.97 -10.84 4.25
N GLN A 3 -7.57 -12.04 3.81
CA GLN A 3 -6.22 -12.58 4.02
C GLN A 3 -5.51 -12.68 2.67
N PRO A 4 -4.71 -11.68 2.31
CA PRO A 4 -4.05 -11.67 1.00
C PRO A 4 -2.83 -12.58 0.97
N GLU A 5 -2.43 -12.95 -0.25
CA GLU A 5 -1.19 -13.68 -0.47
C GLU A 5 0.00 -12.74 -0.64
N SER A 6 -0.23 -11.53 -1.16
CA SER A 6 0.84 -10.57 -1.44
C SER A 6 0.40 -9.16 -1.10
N VAL A 7 1.18 -8.48 -0.27
CA VAL A 7 0.97 -7.07 0.06
C VAL A 7 2.28 -6.33 -0.13
N LYS A 8 2.29 -5.33 -1.01
CA LYS A 8 3.45 -4.46 -1.25
C LYS A 8 3.06 -3.03 -0.96
N LEU A 9 3.78 -2.39 -0.07
CA LEU A 9 3.56 -0.99 0.29
C LEU A 9 4.72 -0.15 -0.22
N TYR A 10 4.43 0.73 -1.16
CA TYR A 10 5.42 1.63 -1.75
C TYR A 10 5.44 2.92 -0.95
N VAL A 11 6.61 3.28 -0.42
CA VAL A 11 6.76 4.38 0.53
C VAL A 11 7.88 5.33 0.11
N LYS A 12 7.89 6.52 0.72
CA LYS A 12 8.99 7.48 0.65
C LYS A 12 9.51 7.72 2.08
N PRO A 13 10.79 8.12 2.25
CA PRO A 13 11.37 8.24 3.59
C PRO A 13 10.65 9.21 4.51
N VAL A 14 10.25 10.38 4.01
CA VAL A 14 9.57 11.39 4.82
C VAL A 14 8.10 11.41 4.40
N CYS A 15 7.33 10.52 4.98
CA CYS A 15 5.93 10.34 4.58
C CYS A 15 5.11 9.88 5.79
N GLY A 16 4.38 10.83 6.40
CA GLY A 16 3.53 10.53 7.56
C GLY A 16 2.44 9.52 7.24
N TRP A 17 1.79 9.66 6.07
CA TRP A 17 0.75 8.73 5.65
C TRP A 17 1.30 7.32 5.43
N CYS A 18 2.55 7.20 4.95
CA CYS A 18 3.21 5.91 4.80
C CYS A 18 3.39 5.23 6.16
N ARG A 19 3.81 6.00 7.17
CA ARG A 19 3.99 5.47 8.54
C ARG A 19 2.65 5.02 9.12
N GLN A 20 1.57 5.76 8.87
CA GLN A 20 0.24 5.38 9.33
C GLN A 20 -0.22 4.08 8.68
N ALA A 21 0.05 3.91 7.38
CA ALA A 21 -0.30 2.68 6.68
C ALA A 21 0.46 1.49 7.27
N GLU A 22 1.76 1.63 7.50
CA GLU A 22 2.57 0.59 8.11
C GLU A 22 2.04 0.21 9.49
N HIS A 23 1.70 1.22 10.29
CA HIS A 23 1.20 0.98 11.64
C HIS A 23 -0.11 0.20 11.61
N TRP A 24 -1.04 0.59 10.75
CA TRP A 24 -2.32 -0.11 10.65
C TRP A 24 -2.14 -1.56 10.22
N LEU A 25 -1.33 -1.81 9.20
CA LEU A 25 -1.08 -3.16 8.71
C LEU A 25 -0.49 -4.05 9.81
N LYS A 26 0.47 -3.51 10.56
CA LYS A 26 1.06 -4.24 11.68
C LYS A 26 0.05 -4.51 12.77
N SER A 27 -0.80 -3.55 13.08
CA SER A 27 -1.80 -3.69 14.13
C SER A 27 -2.84 -4.76 13.79
N GLN A 28 -3.05 -5.03 12.50
CA GLN A 28 -3.98 -6.05 12.04
C GLN A 28 -3.32 -7.41 11.84
N GLY A 29 -2.02 -7.52 12.11
CA GLY A 29 -1.29 -8.76 11.92
C GLY A 29 -1.08 -9.14 10.46
N ILE A 30 -1.12 -8.16 9.56
CA ILE A 30 -0.96 -8.37 8.12
C ILE A 30 0.52 -8.32 7.77
N GLU A 31 1.02 -9.35 7.08
CA GLU A 31 2.39 -9.33 6.57
C GLU A 31 2.46 -8.53 5.29
N PHE A 32 3.49 -7.71 5.15
CA PHE A 32 3.65 -6.88 3.97
C PHE A 32 5.12 -6.55 3.72
N GLU A 33 5.43 -6.28 2.46
CA GLU A 33 6.75 -5.84 2.04
C GLU A 33 6.72 -4.32 1.87
N THR A 34 7.67 -3.61 2.49
CA THR A 34 7.82 -2.16 2.35
C THR A 34 8.89 -1.87 1.31
N ILE A 35 8.57 -1.05 0.32
CA ILE A 35 9.49 -0.72 -0.77
C ILE A 35 9.69 0.78 -0.80
N ASP A 36 10.93 1.23 -0.52
CA ASP A 36 11.28 2.65 -0.58
C ASP A 36 11.59 3.00 -2.04
N VAL A 37 10.68 3.74 -2.66
CA VAL A 37 10.80 4.06 -4.09
C VAL A 37 11.85 5.12 -4.37
N MET A 38 12.30 5.85 -3.35
CA MET A 38 13.39 6.82 -3.53
C MET A 38 14.75 6.14 -3.62
N GLU A 39 14.87 4.92 -3.11
CA GLU A 39 16.08 4.12 -3.19
C GLU A 39 16.05 3.11 -4.34
N ASN A 40 14.89 2.95 -4.98
CA ASN A 40 14.70 1.92 -6.00
C ASN A 40 13.96 2.52 -7.21
N PRO A 41 14.70 3.03 -8.21
CA PRO A 41 14.08 3.65 -9.40
C PRO A 41 13.15 2.72 -10.18
N VAL A 42 13.46 1.43 -10.23
CA VAL A 42 12.61 0.45 -10.92
C VAL A 42 11.27 0.32 -10.20
N ALA A 43 11.31 0.28 -8.86
CA ALA A 43 10.09 0.22 -8.06
C ALA A 43 9.28 1.51 -8.18
N PHE A 44 9.96 2.67 -8.26
CA PHE A 44 9.28 3.95 -8.46
C PHE A 44 8.50 3.94 -9.78
N GLU A 45 9.15 3.50 -10.84
CA GLU A 45 8.51 3.41 -12.16
C GLU A 45 7.32 2.44 -12.14
N HIS A 46 7.48 1.31 -11.46
CA HIS A 46 6.41 0.34 -11.32
C HIS A 46 5.22 0.94 -10.55
N MET A 47 5.51 1.64 -9.44
CA MET A 47 4.48 2.32 -8.64
C MET A 47 3.69 3.30 -9.52
N GLU A 48 4.38 4.10 -10.31
CA GLU A 48 3.75 5.06 -11.20
C GLU A 48 2.87 4.35 -12.23
N ARG A 49 3.35 3.24 -12.77
CA ARG A 49 2.62 2.49 -13.79
C ARG A 49 1.32 1.92 -13.25
N ILE A 50 1.36 1.31 -12.06
CA ILE A 50 0.18 0.65 -11.50
C ILE A 50 -0.82 1.62 -10.86
N SER A 51 -0.37 2.79 -10.45
CA SER A 51 -1.22 3.78 -9.75
C SER A 51 -1.61 4.98 -10.60
N GLY A 52 -0.88 5.22 -11.69
CA GLY A 52 -1.12 6.38 -12.55
C GLY A 52 -0.66 7.69 -11.94
N GLN A 53 0.15 7.67 -10.87
CA GLN A 53 0.62 8.88 -10.20
C GLN A 53 1.90 8.59 -9.43
N THR A 54 2.53 9.61 -8.85
CA THR A 54 3.86 9.49 -8.24
C THR A 54 3.88 9.75 -6.74
N LEU A 55 2.72 9.92 -6.11
CA LEU A 55 2.64 10.19 -4.68
C LEU A 55 2.62 8.89 -3.88
N ALA A 56 3.17 8.92 -2.66
CA ALA A 56 3.14 7.81 -1.73
C ALA A 56 2.15 8.13 -0.61
N PRO A 57 1.58 7.14 0.06
CA PRO A 57 1.81 5.71 -0.16
C PRO A 57 1.00 5.14 -1.32
N VAL A 58 1.46 4.02 -1.86
CA VAL A 58 0.69 3.18 -2.78
C VAL A 58 0.75 1.77 -2.22
N ILE A 59 -0.38 1.08 -2.17
CA ILE A 59 -0.42 -0.31 -1.73
C ILE A 59 -0.97 -1.19 -2.85
N GLU A 60 -0.34 -2.34 -3.03
CA GLU A 60 -0.75 -3.35 -4.00
C GLU A 60 -1.06 -4.64 -3.24
N VAL A 61 -2.32 -5.06 -3.26
CA VAL A 61 -2.80 -6.23 -2.53
C VAL A 61 -3.38 -7.21 -3.54
N ASP A 62 -2.66 -8.29 -3.81
CA ASP A 62 -3.08 -9.33 -4.76
C ASP A 62 -3.53 -8.73 -6.10
N GLY A 63 -2.77 -7.73 -6.59
CA GLY A 63 -3.05 -7.08 -7.87
C GLY A 63 -4.03 -5.91 -7.80
N LYS A 64 -4.66 -5.66 -6.66
CA LYS A 64 -5.54 -4.50 -6.46
C LYS A 64 -4.71 -3.35 -5.89
N VAL A 65 -4.95 -2.13 -6.35
CA VAL A 65 -4.12 -0.98 -6.02
C VAL A 65 -4.93 0.14 -5.38
N LEU A 66 -4.38 0.72 -4.31
CA LEU A 66 -4.90 1.96 -3.72
C LEU A 66 -3.74 2.95 -3.67
N ALA A 67 -3.98 4.18 -4.08
CA ALA A 67 -2.94 5.20 -4.19
C ALA A 67 -3.32 6.45 -3.41
N ASP A 68 -2.30 7.12 -2.86
CA ASP A 68 -2.43 8.43 -2.21
C ASP A 68 -3.53 8.41 -1.15
N PHE A 69 -3.37 7.55 -0.15
CA PHE A 69 -4.42 7.28 0.83
C PHE A 69 -3.96 7.54 2.27
N GLY A 70 -4.94 7.75 3.15
CA GLY A 70 -4.72 7.75 4.59
C GLY A 70 -5.23 6.44 5.21
N ALA A 71 -5.10 6.33 6.53
CA ALA A 71 -5.50 5.09 7.23
C ALA A 71 -6.98 4.76 7.04
N ARG A 72 -7.84 5.78 6.99
CA ARG A 72 -9.28 5.56 6.81
C ARG A 72 -9.59 4.94 5.45
N GLU A 73 -8.99 5.47 4.39
CA GLU A 73 -9.19 4.95 3.04
C GLU A 73 -8.65 3.53 2.93
N LEU A 74 -7.57 3.22 3.63
CA LEU A 74 -7.00 1.89 3.65
C LEU A 74 -7.96 0.88 4.27
N VAL A 75 -8.62 1.24 5.37
CA VAL A 75 -9.61 0.38 6.02
C VAL A 75 -10.76 0.07 5.06
N VAL A 76 -11.30 1.10 4.41
CA VAL A 76 -12.40 0.94 3.44
C VAL A 76 -11.98 0.06 2.27
N PHE A 77 -10.77 0.27 1.76
CA PHE A 77 -10.21 -0.54 0.68
C PHE A 77 -10.16 -2.01 1.09
N TRP A 78 -9.66 -2.29 2.30
CA TRP A 78 -9.55 -3.66 2.81
C TRP A 78 -10.90 -4.34 2.96
N GLU A 79 -11.89 -3.62 3.47
CA GLU A 79 -13.26 -4.15 3.58
C GLU A 79 -13.81 -4.51 2.20
N GLY A 80 -13.53 -3.68 1.19
CA GLY A 80 -13.94 -3.95 -0.18
C GLY A 80 -13.33 -5.22 -0.75
N LEU A 81 -12.06 -5.50 -0.40
CA LEU A 81 -11.39 -6.72 -0.84
C LEU A 81 -12.11 -7.96 -0.31
N GLY A 82 -12.54 -7.91 0.95
CA GLY A 82 -13.28 -9.03 1.54
C GLY A 82 -14.60 -9.30 0.84
N LYS A 83 -15.25 -8.26 0.34
CA LYS A 83 -16.53 -8.38 -0.35
C LYS A 83 -16.38 -8.93 -1.77
N GLU A 84 -15.21 -8.74 -2.38
CA GLU A 84 -14.94 -9.24 -3.74
C GLU A 84 -14.50 -10.70 -3.75
N ALA A 85 -14.07 -11.20 -2.61
CA ALA A 85 -13.49 -12.54 -2.50
C ALA A 85 -14.56 -13.67 -2.51
#